data_f111a945fb101e9860a083d32dda042e
#
_entry.id   f111a945fb101e9860a083d32dda042e
#
_cell.length_a   1.000
_cell.length_b   1.000
_cell.length_c   1.000
_cell.angle_alpha   90.00
_cell.angle_beta   90.00
_cell.angle_gamma   90.00
#
_symmetry.space_group_name_H-M   'P 1'
#
loop_
_entity.id
_entity.type
_entity.pdbx_description
1 polymer ?
#
loop_
_entity_poly.entity_id
_entity_poly.type
_entity_poly.pdbx_seq_one_letter_code
_entity_poly.pdbx_strand_id
1 'polypeptide(L)'
;EKYIYYFKRNPPTPEFLNIRVSLKNPLHKVKTQFLPSSVVDPLQMNLAFLELFGQATAACDNNFDKLFIPFRCVASDVYNKKPMIFDKGDLGDAVRASMSFPGMFKPIEIDSTLVYDGGIYNNFPVNVMVNDFHPDVIIGSVVSSNPGKPKEGDIMGQLENMIMQKTDY
;
A
#
# COMPACT_ATOMS: atom_id res chain seq x y z
N GLU A 1 13.65 -6.17 24.10
CA GLU A 1 13.76 -7.64 23.93
C GLU A 1 12.45 -8.30 23.45
N LYS A 2 11.27 -7.79 23.77
CA LYS A 2 9.97 -8.35 23.32
C LYS A 2 9.74 -8.22 21.80
N TYR A 3 10.29 -7.21 21.15
CA TYR A 3 10.10 -6.97 19.71
C TYR A 3 10.91 -7.94 18.82
N ILE A 4 12.05 -8.44 19.29
CA ILE A 4 12.89 -9.38 18.52
C ILE A 4 12.24 -10.77 18.42
N TYR A 5 11.37 -11.15 19.35
CA TYR A 5 10.68 -12.45 19.33
C TYR A 5 9.58 -12.56 18.27
N TYR A 6 8.92 -11.47 17.90
CA TYR A 6 7.85 -11.47 16.90
C TYR A 6 8.37 -11.66 15.46
N PHE A 7 9.57 -11.19 15.14
CA PHE A 7 10.18 -11.38 13.82
C PHE A 7 10.73 -12.80 13.58
N LYS A 8 10.82 -13.64 14.59
CA LYS A 8 11.28 -15.03 14.47
C LYS A 8 10.16 -16.07 14.31
N ARG A 9 8.90 -15.69 14.44
CA ARG A 9 7.80 -16.56 14.08
C ARG A 9 7.66 -16.53 12.57
N ASN A 10 8.06 -17.64 11.91
CA ASN A 10 7.72 -17.82 10.50
C ASN A 10 6.22 -17.59 10.35
N PRO A 11 5.77 -16.54 9.65
CA PRO A 11 4.36 -16.40 9.36
C PRO A 11 3.92 -17.69 8.63
N PRO A 12 2.71 -18.20 8.91
CA PRO A 12 2.20 -19.30 8.11
C PRO A 12 2.31 -18.88 6.65
N THR A 13 2.93 -19.75 5.84
CA THR A 13 3.00 -19.50 4.39
C THR A 13 1.61 -19.20 3.90
N PRO A 14 1.37 -18.04 3.27
CA PRO A 14 0.05 -17.72 2.79
C PRO A 14 -0.39 -18.85 1.86
N GLU A 15 -1.51 -19.48 2.17
CA GLU A 15 -2.14 -20.41 1.25
C GLU A 15 -2.53 -19.60 0.02
N PHE A 16 -1.77 -19.77 -1.07
CA PHE A 16 -2.12 -19.17 -2.34
C PHE A 16 -3.46 -19.77 -2.78
N LEU A 17 -4.49 -18.95 -2.76
CA LEU A 17 -5.79 -19.32 -3.29
C LEU A 17 -5.60 -19.59 -4.79
N ASN A 18 -5.58 -20.85 -5.18
CA ASN A 18 -5.59 -21.27 -6.57
C ASN A 18 -6.96 -20.96 -7.18
N ILE A 19 -7.15 -19.74 -7.68
CA ILE A 19 -8.35 -19.37 -8.42
C ILE A 19 -8.23 -19.98 -9.81
N ARG A 20 -8.79 -21.18 -9.98
CA ARG A 20 -8.96 -21.79 -11.27
C ARG A 20 -10.23 -21.22 -11.92
N VAL A 21 -10.09 -20.14 -12.69
CA VAL A 21 -11.20 -19.62 -13.52
C VAL A 21 -11.42 -20.58 -14.67
N SER A 22 -12.43 -21.43 -14.57
CA SER A 22 -12.89 -22.27 -15.68
C SER A 22 -13.86 -21.46 -16.53
N LEU A 23 -13.38 -20.90 -17.63
CA LEU A 23 -14.23 -20.28 -18.66
C LEU A 23 -14.92 -21.35 -19.48
N LYS A 24 -15.98 -21.95 -18.95
CA LYS A 24 -16.94 -22.76 -19.74
C LYS A 24 -18.13 -21.91 -20.14
N ASN A 25 -18.18 -21.57 -21.43
CA ASN A 25 -19.25 -20.92 -22.23
C ASN A 25 -19.10 -19.39 -22.46
N PRO A 26 -18.90 -18.99 -23.74
CA PRO A 26 -18.70 -17.59 -24.13
C PRO A 26 -20.01 -16.80 -24.40
N LEU A 27 -21.18 -17.24 -24.01
CA LEU A 27 -22.46 -16.62 -24.43
C LEU A 27 -23.41 -16.17 -23.33
N HIS A 28 -23.02 -16.18 -22.06
CA HIS A 28 -23.81 -15.52 -21.02
C HIS A 28 -23.11 -14.25 -20.56
N LYS A 29 -23.86 -13.13 -20.61
CA LYS A 29 -23.46 -11.82 -20.03
C LYS A 29 -22.85 -12.05 -18.65
N VAL A 30 -21.52 -12.04 -18.58
CA VAL A 30 -20.79 -12.06 -17.32
C VAL A 30 -21.15 -10.76 -16.62
N LYS A 31 -21.99 -10.85 -15.59
CA LYS A 31 -22.16 -9.73 -14.67
C LYS A 31 -20.77 -9.43 -14.10
N THR A 32 -20.29 -8.23 -14.28
CA THR A 32 -18.99 -7.71 -13.82
C THR A 32 -18.75 -7.83 -12.31
N GLN A 33 -19.67 -8.45 -11.57
CA GLN A 33 -19.62 -8.65 -10.13
C GLN A 33 -18.75 -9.84 -9.66
N PHE A 34 -18.14 -10.61 -10.57
CA PHE A 34 -17.37 -11.82 -10.22
C PHE A 34 -15.85 -11.69 -10.35
N LEU A 35 -15.32 -10.52 -10.69
CA LEU A 35 -13.88 -10.30 -10.56
C LEU A 35 -13.59 -9.97 -9.09
N PRO A 36 -12.75 -10.76 -8.41
CA PRO A 36 -12.33 -10.40 -7.05
C PRO A 36 -11.67 -9.03 -7.12
N SER A 37 -12.09 -8.12 -6.25
CA SER A 37 -11.55 -6.76 -6.18
C SER A 37 -10.09 -6.73 -5.67
N SER A 38 -9.62 -7.87 -5.16
CA SER A 38 -8.26 -8.05 -4.66
C SER A 38 -7.89 -9.52 -4.61
N VAL A 39 -6.60 -9.82 -4.75
CA VAL A 39 -6.05 -11.19 -4.63
C VAL A 39 -5.83 -11.56 -3.17
N VAL A 40 -5.51 -10.58 -2.33
CA VAL A 40 -5.19 -10.77 -0.91
C VAL A 40 -6.39 -10.37 -0.04
N ASP A 41 -6.77 -11.25 0.89
CA ASP A 41 -7.79 -10.95 1.90
C ASP A 41 -7.24 -9.86 2.86
N PRO A 42 -7.91 -8.71 2.97
CA PRO A 42 -7.44 -7.62 3.82
C PRO A 42 -7.56 -7.92 5.32
N LEU A 43 -8.39 -8.87 5.74
CA LEU A 43 -8.72 -9.08 7.15
C LEU A 43 -7.48 -9.41 7.98
N GLN A 44 -6.69 -10.40 7.56
CA GLN A 44 -5.50 -10.82 8.31
C GLN A 44 -4.45 -9.71 8.37
N MET A 45 -4.30 -8.97 7.29
CA MET A 45 -3.37 -7.84 7.24
C MET A 45 -3.82 -6.69 8.12
N ASN A 46 -5.10 -6.34 8.10
CA ASN A 46 -5.66 -5.30 8.96
C ASN A 46 -5.52 -5.66 10.46
N LEU A 47 -5.75 -6.93 10.83
CA LEU A 47 -5.53 -7.40 12.20
C LEU A 47 -4.05 -7.33 12.60
N ALA A 48 -3.14 -7.71 11.72
CA ALA A 48 -1.70 -7.60 11.98
C ALA A 48 -1.27 -6.14 12.15
N PHE A 49 -1.80 -5.22 11.37
CA PHE A 49 -1.49 -3.80 11.49
C PHE A 49 -2.09 -3.18 12.76
N LEU A 50 -3.30 -3.59 13.14
CA LEU A 50 -3.88 -3.18 14.42
C LEU A 50 -3.00 -3.65 15.59
N GLU A 51 -2.53 -4.88 15.57
CA GLU A 51 -1.64 -5.42 16.60
C GLU A 51 -0.28 -4.71 16.64
N LEU A 52 0.30 -4.41 15.47
CA LEU A 52 1.62 -3.80 15.38
C LEU A 52 1.62 -2.30 15.67
N PHE A 53 0.62 -1.58 15.18
CA PHE A 53 0.62 -0.11 15.19
C PHE A 53 -0.36 0.50 16.19
N GLY A 54 -1.36 -0.25 16.69
CA GLY A 54 -2.38 0.28 17.57
C GLY A 54 -1.82 0.93 18.85
N GLN A 55 -0.78 0.35 19.45
CA GLN A 55 -0.13 0.93 20.61
C GLN A 55 0.62 2.23 20.27
N ALA A 56 1.28 2.27 19.11
CA ALA A 56 1.99 3.46 18.66
C ALA A 56 1.01 4.59 18.31
N THR A 57 -0.11 4.26 17.65
CA THR A 57 -1.19 5.21 17.33
C THR A 57 -1.74 5.83 18.62
N ALA A 58 -2.04 5.02 19.62
CA ALA A 58 -2.54 5.50 20.91
C ALA A 58 -1.50 6.36 21.67
N ALA A 59 -0.23 5.95 21.65
CA ALA A 59 0.85 6.66 22.35
C ALA A 59 1.16 8.01 21.73
N CYS A 60 0.99 8.18 20.41
CA CYS A 60 1.22 9.45 19.72
C CYS A 60 -0.04 10.33 19.62
N ASP A 61 -1.17 9.89 20.18
CA ASP A 61 -2.43 10.62 20.15
C ASP A 61 -2.86 10.93 18.71
N ASN A 62 -2.74 9.95 17.83
CA ASN A 62 -2.99 10.04 16.39
C ASN A 62 -2.20 11.15 15.65
N ASN A 63 -1.13 11.66 16.21
CA ASN A 63 -0.27 12.66 15.60
C ASN A 63 1.13 12.07 15.36
N PHE A 64 1.50 11.87 14.11
CA PHE A 64 2.73 11.17 13.73
C PHE A 64 4.01 11.98 14.04
N ASP A 65 3.90 13.27 14.32
CA ASP A 65 5.02 14.08 14.81
C ASP A 65 5.39 13.74 16.26
N LYS A 66 4.45 13.15 17.02
CA LYS A 66 4.68 12.70 18.40
C LYS A 66 5.23 11.28 18.49
N LEU A 67 5.38 10.57 17.38
CA LEU A 67 6.06 9.29 17.37
C LEU A 67 7.53 9.45 17.78
N PHE A 68 8.14 8.39 18.30
CA PHE A 68 9.57 8.40 18.66
C PHE A 68 10.47 8.88 17.51
N ILE A 69 10.12 8.54 16.29
CA ILE A 69 10.65 9.11 15.06
C ILE A 69 9.46 9.70 14.30
N PRO A 70 9.40 11.01 14.07
CA PRO A 70 8.35 11.64 13.28
C PRO A 70 8.21 10.95 11.93
N PHE A 71 6.97 10.72 11.51
CA PHE A 71 6.68 9.86 10.36
C PHE A 71 5.72 10.53 9.38
N ARG A 72 5.92 10.23 8.10
CA ARG A 72 4.98 10.53 7.01
C ARG A 72 4.71 9.28 6.19
N CYS A 73 3.49 9.16 5.75
CA CYS A 73 3.05 8.08 4.88
C CYS A 73 2.35 8.67 3.66
N VAL A 74 2.61 8.13 2.49
CA VAL A 74 2.02 8.63 1.25
C VAL A 74 1.09 7.58 0.67
N ALA A 75 -0.12 7.99 0.32
CA ALA A 75 -1.06 7.22 -0.47
C ALA A 75 -1.53 8.03 -1.68
N SER A 76 -2.40 7.46 -2.49
CA SER A 76 -2.90 8.10 -3.72
C SER A 76 -4.41 8.20 -3.71
N ASP A 77 -4.91 9.43 -3.81
CA ASP A 77 -6.30 9.72 -4.12
C ASP A 77 -6.47 9.67 -5.65
N VAL A 78 -6.96 8.53 -6.14
CA VAL A 78 -7.08 8.31 -7.58
C VAL A 78 -8.24 9.08 -8.21
N TYR A 79 -9.23 9.49 -7.43
CA TYR A 79 -10.34 10.30 -7.91
C TYR A 79 -9.89 11.73 -8.22
N ASN A 80 -9.19 12.36 -7.28
CA ASN A 80 -8.68 13.72 -7.44
C ASN A 80 -7.30 13.76 -8.11
N LYS A 81 -6.70 12.59 -8.43
CA LYS A 81 -5.40 12.43 -9.10
C LYS A 81 -4.26 13.16 -8.39
N LYS A 82 -4.15 12.98 -7.09
CA LYS A 82 -3.12 13.62 -6.27
C LYS A 82 -2.57 12.69 -5.19
N PRO A 83 -1.32 12.89 -4.75
CA PRO A 83 -0.82 12.22 -3.57
C PRO A 83 -1.58 12.71 -2.32
N MET A 84 -1.79 11.80 -1.38
CA MET A 84 -2.33 12.07 -0.05
C MET A 84 -1.25 11.76 0.98
N ILE A 85 -0.87 12.76 1.77
CA ILE A 85 0.19 12.63 2.76
C ILE A 85 -0.47 12.54 4.13
N PHE A 86 -0.14 11.51 4.88
CA PHE A 86 -0.61 11.31 6.24
C PHE A 86 0.44 11.76 7.26
N ASP A 87 0.06 12.69 8.10
CA ASP A 87 0.80 13.20 9.26
C ASP A 87 0.09 12.88 10.58
N LYS A 88 -1.13 12.36 10.48
CA LYS A 88 -2.01 12.03 11.62
C LYS A 88 -3.04 10.97 11.23
N GLY A 89 -3.78 10.50 12.23
CA GLY A 89 -4.83 9.48 12.10
C GLY A 89 -4.38 8.12 12.62
N ASP A 90 -5.02 7.05 12.17
CA ASP A 90 -4.59 5.70 12.50
C ASP A 90 -3.34 5.33 11.68
N LEU A 91 -2.26 4.97 12.38
CA LEU A 91 -1.00 4.64 11.74
C LEU A 91 -1.10 3.35 10.90
N GLY A 92 -1.88 2.38 11.37
CA GLY A 92 -2.12 1.12 10.65
C GLY A 92 -2.86 1.37 9.33
N ASP A 93 -3.88 2.22 9.36
CA ASP A 93 -4.64 2.59 8.17
C ASP A 93 -3.80 3.38 7.17
N ALA A 94 -2.97 4.32 7.64
CA ALA A 94 -2.06 5.08 6.79
C ALA A 94 -1.04 4.19 6.08
N VAL A 95 -0.40 3.27 6.82
CA VAL A 95 0.54 2.29 6.27
C VAL A 95 -0.17 1.34 5.31
N ARG A 96 -1.38 0.89 5.67
CA ARG A 96 -2.21 0.02 4.84
C ARG A 96 -2.59 0.69 3.52
N ALA A 97 -2.96 1.97 3.56
CA ALA A 97 -3.26 2.77 2.38
C ALA A 97 -2.05 2.85 1.44
N SER A 98 -0.89 3.18 2.00
CA SER A 98 0.37 3.35 1.26
C SER A 98 0.84 2.11 0.50
N MET A 99 0.40 0.92 0.89
CA MET A 99 0.76 -0.33 0.23
C MET A 99 -0.40 -0.98 -0.53
N SER A 100 -1.51 -0.27 -0.71
CA SER A 100 -2.70 -0.80 -1.40
C SER A 100 -2.55 -0.78 -2.92
N PHE A 101 -1.66 -1.63 -3.45
CA PHE A 101 -1.45 -1.75 -4.89
C PHE A 101 -2.74 -2.24 -5.59
N PRO A 102 -3.20 -1.53 -6.64
CA PRO A 102 -4.41 -1.89 -7.38
C PRO A 102 -4.35 -3.32 -7.94
N GLY A 103 -5.42 -4.08 -7.74
CA GLY A 103 -5.53 -5.47 -8.18
C GLY A 103 -4.92 -6.50 -7.22
N MET A 104 -3.93 -6.14 -6.40
CA MET A 104 -3.36 -7.02 -5.37
C MET A 104 -4.11 -6.88 -4.05
N PHE A 105 -4.27 -5.65 -3.59
CA PHE A 105 -4.91 -5.33 -2.33
C PHE A 105 -6.19 -4.54 -2.52
N LYS A 106 -7.16 -4.78 -1.66
CA LYS A 106 -8.36 -3.96 -1.61
C LYS A 106 -7.98 -2.55 -1.14
N PRO A 107 -8.42 -1.48 -1.84
CA PRO A 107 -8.21 -0.13 -1.38
C PRO A 107 -8.87 0.10 -0.02
N ILE A 108 -8.42 1.10 0.71
CA ILE A 108 -9.00 1.52 1.98
C ILE A 108 -9.70 2.86 1.80
N GLU A 109 -10.79 3.06 2.54
CA GLU A 109 -11.49 4.33 2.59
C GLU A 109 -11.05 5.11 3.84
N ILE A 110 -10.48 6.29 3.63
CA ILE A 110 -10.07 7.21 4.70
C ILE A 110 -10.74 8.56 4.43
N ASP A 111 -11.45 9.09 5.42
CA ASP A 111 -12.20 10.34 5.31
C ASP A 111 -13.10 10.40 4.06
N SER A 112 -13.85 9.33 3.80
CA SER A 112 -14.72 9.17 2.62
C SER A 112 -13.99 9.25 1.28
N THR A 113 -12.67 9.08 1.28
CA THR A 113 -11.82 9.01 0.08
C THR A 113 -11.25 7.61 -0.07
N LEU A 114 -11.44 7.03 -1.24
CA LEU A 114 -10.84 5.74 -1.56
C LEU A 114 -9.39 5.95 -1.97
N VAL A 115 -8.48 5.38 -1.18
CA VAL A 115 -7.05 5.56 -1.36
C VAL A 115 -6.32 4.28 -1.74
N TYR A 116 -5.26 4.44 -2.50
CA TYR A 116 -4.41 3.39 -3.04
C TYR A 116 -2.95 3.66 -2.72
N ASP A 117 -2.08 2.76 -3.20
CA ASP A 117 -0.63 2.85 -3.06
C ASP A 117 -0.08 4.22 -3.46
N GLY A 118 0.80 4.77 -2.61
CA GLY A 118 1.41 6.07 -2.83
C GLY A 118 2.29 6.15 -4.07
N GLY A 119 2.85 5.02 -4.50
CA GLY A 119 3.69 4.92 -5.68
C GLY A 119 3.00 5.27 -7.02
N ILE A 120 1.67 5.42 -7.02
CA ILE A 120 0.93 5.88 -8.20
C ILE A 120 1.29 7.33 -8.54
N TYR A 121 1.41 8.21 -7.54
CA TYR A 121 1.66 9.64 -7.75
C TYR A 121 2.94 10.16 -7.10
N ASN A 122 3.51 9.45 -6.12
CA ASN A 122 4.74 9.85 -5.45
C ASN A 122 5.49 8.63 -4.89
N ASN A 123 6.18 7.92 -5.77
CA ASN A 123 6.85 6.67 -5.45
C ASN A 123 8.15 6.83 -4.62
N PHE A 124 8.75 8.03 -4.64
CA PHE A 124 9.95 8.34 -3.84
C PHE A 124 9.83 9.75 -3.25
N PRO A 125 9.13 9.91 -2.11
CA PRO A 125 8.60 11.19 -1.63
C PRO A 125 9.66 12.08 -0.96
N VAL A 126 10.78 12.40 -1.63
CA VAL A 126 11.81 13.32 -1.14
C VAL A 126 11.24 14.70 -0.86
N ASN A 127 10.31 15.16 -1.72
CA ASN A 127 9.63 16.43 -1.55
C ASN A 127 8.86 16.53 -0.22
N VAL A 128 8.27 15.44 0.26
CA VAL A 128 7.57 15.39 1.55
C VAL A 128 8.58 15.56 2.68
N MET A 129 9.73 14.87 2.61
CA MET A 129 10.80 14.99 3.60
C MET A 129 11.35 16.42 3.68
N VAL A 130 11.59 17.04 2.54
CA VAL A 130 12.10 18.43 2.48
C VAL A 130 11.09 19.41 3.05
N ASN A 131 9.81 19.29 2.67
CA ASN A 131 8.79 20.25 3.04
C ASN A 131 8.38 20.17 4.51
N ASP A 132 8.29 18.95 5.06
CA ASP A 132 7.74 18.73 6.39
C ASP A 132 8.82 18.71 7.49
N PHE A 133 10.02 18.27 7.17
CA PHE A 133 11.09 18.06 8.17
C PHE A 133 12.30 18.97 8.00
N HIS A 134 12.47 19.60 6.84
CA HIS A 134 13.63 20.50 6.53
C HIS A 134 14.99 19.90 6.93
N PRO A 135 15.31 18.65 6.56
CA PRO A 135 16.52 17.99 7.01
C PRO A 135 17.77 18.54 6.31
N ASP A 136 18.90 18.54 7.02
CA ASP A 136 20.21 18.87 6.43
C ASP A 136 20.72 17.76 5.49
N VAL A 137 20.35 16.50 5.76
CA VAL A 137 20.76 15.33 4.99
C VAL A 137 19.57 14.38 4.83
N ILE A 138 19.35 13.90 3.61
CA ILE A 138 18.35 12.88 3.30
C ILE A 138 19.06 11.60 2.87
N ILE A 139 18.71 10.50 3.53
CA ILE A 139 19.15 9.16 3.13
C ILE A 139 17.94 8.44 2.56
N GLY A 140 17.97 8.12 1.27
CA GLY A 140 16.91 7.41 0.58
C GLY A 140 17.27 5.95 0.33
N SER A 141 16.31 5.04 0.56
CA SER A 141 16.43 3.63 0.17
C SER A 141 15.46 3.34 -0.96
N VAL A 142 16.00 2.96 -2.10
CA VAL A 142 15.21 2.60 -3.29
C VAL A 142 15.12 1.09 -3.37
N VAL A 143 13.92 0.58 -3.19
CA VAL A 143 13.63 -0.87 -3.21
C VAL A 143 12.79 -1.28 -4.42
N SER A 144 12.24 -0.30 -5.15
CA SER A 144 11.53 -0.54 -6.41
C SER A 144 12.50 -0.42 -7.59
N SER A 145 12.56 -1.43 -8.44
CA SER A 145 13.16 -1.30 -9.76
C SER A 145 12.10 -0.72 -10.70
N ASN A 146 12.50 0.20 -11.59
CA ASN A 146 11.61 0.59 -12.68
C ASN A 146 11.21 -0.68 -13.44
N PRO A 147 9.90 -0.93 -13.61
CA PRO A 147 9.46 -2.12 -14.30
C PRO A 147 10.03 -2.13 -15.72
N GLY A 148 10.57 -3.26 -16.12
CA GLY A 148 11.04 -3.47 -17.50
C GLY A 148 9.87 -3.39 -18.50
N LYS A 149 10.17 -3.58 -19.78
CA LYS A 149 9.09 -3.65 -20.79
C LYS A 149 8.13 -4.79 -20.43
N PRO A 150 6.83 -4.52 -20.28
CA PRO A 150 5.85 -5.53 -19.93
C PRO A 150 5.76 -6.58 -21.04
N LYS A 151 5.59 -7.85 -20.65
CA LYS A 151 5.35 -8.94 -21.59
C LYS A 151 3.84 -9.08 -21.85
N GLU A 152 3.47 -9.58 -23.03
CA GLU A 152 2.08 -9.71 -23.45
C GLU A 152 1.21 -10.53 -22.49
N GLY A 153 1.75 -11.57 -21.86
CA GLY A 153 1.04 -12.41 -20.88
C GLY A 153 1.12 -11.95 -19.42
N ASP A 154 1.84 -10.85 -19.13
CA ASP A 154 2.04 -10.35 -17.77
C ASP A 154 1.11 -9.15 -17.48
N ILE A 155 -0.14 -9.47 -17.12
CA ILE A 155 -1.15 -8.46 -16.81
C ILE A 155 -0.73 -7.57 -15.63
N MET A 156 -0.10 -8.14 -14.61
CA MET A 156 0.33 -7.35 -13.44
C MET A 156 1.45 -6.39 -13.79
N GLY A 157 2.46 -6.83 -14.53
CA GLY A 157 3.52 -5.94 -15.02
C GLY A 157 3.02 -4.88 -15.99
N GLN A 158 1.98 -5.17 -16.79
CA GLN A 158 1.32 -4.17 -17.62
C GLN A 158 0.61 -3.12 -16.77
N LEU A 159 -0.16 -3.54 -15.76
CA LEU A 159 -0.83 -2.63 -14.83
C LEU A 159 0.17 -1.78 -14.03
N GLU A 160 1.23 -2.40 -13.54
CA GLU A 160 2.31 -1.69 -12.84
C GLU A 160 2.91 -0.59 -13.72
N ASN A 161 3.25 -0.90 -14.97
CA ASN A 161 3.78 0.08 -15.93
C ASN A 161 2.80 1.21 -16.28
N MET A 162 1.49 0.94 -16.22
CA MET A 162 0.46 1.94 -16.52
C MET A 162 0.14 2.85 -15.33
N ILE A 163 0.24 2.33 -14.13
CA ILE A 163 -0.28 2.96 -12.92
C ILE A 163 0.83 3.60 -12.10
N MET A 164 1.96 2.90 -11.90
CA MET A 164 3.00 3.35 -11.00
C MET A 164 3.88 4.43 -11.63
N GLN A 165 4.17 5.46 -10.85
CA GLN A 165 5.10 6.49 -11.25
C GLN A 165 6.53 5.91 -11.37
N LYS A 166 7.21 6.17 -12.47
CA LYS A 166 8.64 5.87 -12.58
C LYS A 166 9.42 6.77 -11.63
N THR A 167 10.36 6.17 -10.94
CA THR A 167 11.26 6.92 -10.07
C THR A 167 12.49 7.30 -10.90
N ASP A 168 12.62 8.59 -11.20
CA ASP A 168 13.82 9.17 -11.81
C ASP A 168 14.72 9.68 -10.67
N TYR A 169 15.98 9.23 -10.65
CA TYR A 169 16.98 9.61 -9.65
C TYR A 169 17.96 10.63 -10.25
#